data_97bb68d1952f0168b57b555b19c4f3ad
#
_entry.id   97bb68d1952f0168b57b555b19c4f3ad
#
_cell.length_a   1.000
_cell.length_b   1.000
_cell.length_c   1.000
_cell.angle_alpha   90.00
_cell.angle_beta   90.00
_cell.angle_gamma   90.00
#
_symmetry.space_group_name_H-M   'P 1'
#
loop_
_entity.id
_entity.type
_entity.pdbx_description
1 polymer ?
#
loop_
_entity_poly.entity_id
_entity_poly.type
_entity_poly.pdbx_seq_one_letter_code
_entity_poly.pdbx_strand_id
1 'polypeptide(L)'
;MNDDEGQAVTETIPDEPLGSHVLELQITDVVAETDDARSLVFGVPDGPDDPEIPAQRLKYSPGQFLTLRIPSDRTGSVARCYSLCSSPFTDDALTVTVKRTVDGYGSNWLCDHAKAGMRVHVLAPSGTFVPKSLDTDFLLLGAGSGITPMMAICKSALSEGSGQVTLIYANRDERSVIFGAALRELAAKYPDRLTVVHWLESVQGLPSPAALARLAAPYTDREVFICGPGPFMDASRDALRSLNVPDAQVHLEVFKSLDSDPFAAVKITEAPQGADGVEPPATVTVELDGEKHELAWPRHVKLLDLLLDKGLDAPFSCREGHCGACACELKKGKVSMEINDVLEPQDLAEGLILACQAHPETDSVEVTYDE
;
A
#
# COMPACT_ATOMS: atom_id res chain seq x y z
N MET A 1 -7.50 44.66 -25.38
CA MET A 1 -6.25 43.92 -25.35
C MET A 1 -5.79 43.94 -23.91
N ASN A 2 -6.16 42.95 -23.17
CA ASN A 2 -5.61 42.66 -21.84
C ASN A 2 -5.09 41.23 -21.96
N ASP A 3 -3.78 41.14 -22.05
CA ASP A 3 -3.03 39.87 -22.02
C ASP A 3 -3.07 39.37 -20.58
N ASP A 4 -3.91 38.37 -20.34
CA ASP A 4 -3.90 37.60 -19.10
C ASP A 4 -2.89 36.45 -19.31
N GLU A 5 -1.60 36.77 -19.09
CA GLU A 5 -0.55 35.79 -19.02
C GLU A 5 -0.80 34.94 -17.77
N GLY A 6 -1.33 33.75 -17.97
CA GLY A 6 -1.47 32.73 -16.96
C GLY A 6 -0.12 32.46 -16.28
N GLN A 7 0.06 32.97 -15.07
CA GLN A 7 1.16 32.58 -14.19
C GLN A 7 1.05 31.08 -13.95
N ALA A 8 2.02 30.35 -14.49
CA ALA A 8 2.27 28.99 -14.09
C ALA A 8 2.58 28.98 -12.60
N VAL A 9 1.66 28.50 -11.80
CA VAL A 9 1.89 28.24 -10.38
C VAL A 9 2.87 27.07 -10.31
N THR A 10 4.15 27.39 -10.20
CA THR A 10 5.17 26.46 -9.74
C THR A 10 4.94 26.32 -8.22
N GLU A 11 4.05 25.41 -7.83
CA GLU A 11 3.91 25.03 -6.42
C GLU A 11 5.23 24.36 -5.99
N THR A 12 6.08 25.14 -5.35
CA THR A 12 7.27 24.66 -4.68
C THR A 12 6.83 23.87 -3.45
N ILE A 13 7.08 22.57 -3.45
CA ILE A 13 7.04 21.74 -2.23
C ILE A 13 7.95 22.38 -1.21
N PRO A 14 7.52 22.59 0.06
CA PRO A 14 8.36 23.20 1.08
C PRO A 14 9.68 22.47 1.22
N ASP A 15 10.73 23.23 1.46
CA ASP A 15 12.15 22.83 1.50
C ASP A 15 12.51 22.06 2.80
N GLU A 16 11.60 21.19 3.29
CA GLU A 16 11.95 20.27 4.37
C GLU A 16 12.85 19.17 3.82
N PRO A 17 13.97 18.88 4.49
CA PRO A 17 14.88 17.85 4.02
C PRO A 17 14.17 16.49 3.99
N LEU A 18 14.12 15.91 2.80
CA LEU A 18 13.58 14.57 2.59
C LEU A 18 14.57 13.53 3.13
N GLY A 19 14.03 12.40 3.62
CA GLY A 19 14.86 11.26 3.98
C GLY A 19 15.51 10.62 2.74
N SER A 20 16.64 9.94 2.91
CA SER A 20 17.34 9.22 1.83
C SER A 20 16.52 8.09 1.21
N HIS A 21 15.48 7.64 1.90
CA HIS A 21 14.54 6.61 1.46
C HIS A 21 13.50 7.10 0.45
N VAL A 22 13.38 8.41 0.24
CA VAL A 22 12.42 8.99 -0.70
C VAL A 22 12.91 8.81 -2.14
N LEU A 23 12.02 8.39 -3.02
CA LEU A 23 12.26 8.26 -4.44
C LEU A 23 11.52 9.39 -5.17
N GLU A 24 12.06 9.85 -6.29
CA GLU A 24 11.37 10.75 -7.21
C GLU A 24 11.00 9.98 -8.47
N LEU A 25 9.70 9.87 -8.78
CA LEU A 25 9.21 9.31 -10.02
C LEU A 25 8.57 10.39 -10.88
N GLN A 26 8.51 10.16 -12.20
CA GLN A 26 7.83 11.03 -13.14
C GLN A 26 6.54 10.37 -13.61
N ILE A 27 5.44 11.12 -13.61
CA ILE A 27 4.21 10.70 -14.29
C ILE A 27 4.47 10.78 -15.80
N THR A 28 4.42 9.64 -16.47
CA THR A 28 4.62 9.55 -17.93
C THR A 28 3.31 9.65 -18.69
N ASP A 29 2.21 9.18 -18.08
CA ASP A 29 0.88 9.26 -18.66
C ASP A 29 -0.22 9.34 -17.58
N VAL A 30 -1.37 9.93 -17.94
CA VAL A 30 -2.57 10.02 -17.10
C VAL A 30 -3.78 9.53 -17.88
N VAL A 31 -4.32 8.38 -17.51
CA VAL A 31 -5.45 7.75 -18.19
C VAL A 31 -6.75 8.04 -17.45
N ALA A 32 -7.76 8.55 -18.15
CA ALA A 32 -9.10 8.73 -17.60
C ALA A 32 -9.84 7.37 -17.57
N GLU A 33 -10.02 6.79 -16.41
CA GLU A 33 -10.73 5.51 -16.24
C GLU A 33 -12.25 5.71 -16.19
N THR A 34 -12.67 6.71 -15.41
CA THR A 34 -14.06 7.13 -15.24
C THR A 34 -14.13 8.65 -15.07
N ASP A 35 -15.32 9.21 -14.88
CA ASP A 35 -15.47 10.65 -14.60
C ASP A 35 -14.74 11.07 -13.30
N ASP A 36 -14.63 10.14 -12.33
CA ASP A 36 -14.06 10.38 -11.00
C ASP A 36 -12.80 9.55 -10.69
N ALA A 37 -12.18 8.89 -11.69
CA ALA A 37 -10.96 8.12 -11.49
C ALA A 37 -9.93 8.33 -12.60
N ARG A 38 -8.64 8.37 -12.22
CA ARG A 38 -7.48 8.54 -13.11
C ARG A 38 -6.40 7.52 -12.76
N SER A 39 -5.85 6.87 -13.77
CA SER A 39 -4.63 6.07 -13.64
C SER A 39 -3.41 6.95 -13.91
N LEU A 40 -2.42 6.88 -13.03
CA LEU A 40 -1.14 7.57 -13.12
C LEU A 40 -0.07 6.53 -13.44
N VAL A 41 0.56 6.67 -14.59
CA VAL A 41 1.65 5.78 -15.04
C VAL A 41 2.96 6.45 -14.67
N PHE A 42 3.86 5.72 -14.01
CA PHE A 42 5.13 6.25 -13.53
C PHE A 42 6.32 5.68 -14.30
N GLY A 43 7.30 6.54 -14.51
CA GLY A 43 8.63 6.20 -15.00
C GLY A 43 9.71 6.76 -14.08
N VAL A 44 10.93 6.25 -14.23
CA VAL A 44 12.11 6.83 -13.60
C VAL A 44 12.53 8.05 -14.40
N PRO A 45 12.77 9.22 -13.78
CA PRO A 45 13.36 10.36 -14.47
C PRO A 45 14.72 9.98 -15.07
N ASP A 46 15.03 10.48 -16.27
CA ASP A 46 16.22 10.12 -17.04
C ASP A 46 17.10 11.33 -17.41
N GLY A 47 16.94 12.46 -16.71
CA GLY A 47 17.74 13.66 -16.91
C GLY A 47 19.19 13.50 -16.40
N PRO A 48 20.12 14.33 -16.93
CA PRO A 48 21.55 14.22 -16.58
C PRO A 48 21.89 14.50 -15.10
N ASP A 49 20.99 15.19 -14.39
CA ASP A 49 21.13 15.52 -12.98
C ASP A 49 20.20 14.68 -12.08
N ASP A 50 19.46 13.73 -12.65
CA ASP A 50 18.54 12.90 -11.90
C ASP A 50 19.28 11.79 -11.12
N PRO A 51 18.90 11.52 -9.86
CA PRO A 51 19.51 10.45 -9.11
C PRO A 51 19.14 9.08 -9.72
N GLU A 52 20.12 8.20 -9.83
CA GLU A 52 19.87 6.82 -10.24
C GLU A 52 19.04 6.11 -9.17
N ILE A 53 17.87 5.59 -9.57
CA ILE A 53 17.05 4.77 -8.69
C ILE A 53 17.40 3.29 -8.95
N PRO A 54 17.95 2.57 -7.95
CA PRO A 54 18.20 1.16 -8.10
C PRO A 54 16.91 0.41 -8.44
N ALA A 55 16.94 -0.40 -9.51
CA ALA A 55 15.76 -1.17 -9.96
C ALA A 55 15.16 -2.04 -8.83
N GLN A 56 15.99 -2.46 -7.89
CA GLN A 56 15.57 -3.22 -6.70
C GLN A 56 14.52 -2.46 -5.87
N ARG A 57 14.67 -1.14 -5.74
CA ARG A 57 13.76 -0.30 -4.94
C ARG A 57 12.37 -0.10 -5.58
N LEU A 58 12.21 -0.47 -6.85
CA LEU A 58 10.94 -0.40 -7.58
C LEU A 58 10.31 -1.79 -7.80
N LYS A 59 10.96 -2.86 -7.33
CA LYS A 59 10.35 -4.19 -7.34
C LYS A 59 9.17 -4.25 -6.39
N TYR A 60 8.14 -4.95 -6.81
CA TYR A 60 6.93 -5.11 -6.00
C TYR A 60 6.24 -6.43 -6.27
N SER A 61 5.38 -6.81 -5.33
CA SER A 61 4.45 -7.92 -5.45
C SER A 61 3.04 -7.43 -5.75
N PRO A 62 2.22 -8.18 -6.51
CA PRO A 62 0.85 -7.77 -6.83
C PRO A 62 0.01 -7.62 -5.55
N GLY A 63 -0.67 -6.47 -5.42
CA GLY A 63 -1.42 -6.09 -4.23
C GLY A 63 -0.71 -5.03 -3.37
N GLN A 64 0.59 -4.79 -3.56
CA GLN A 64 1.31 -3.70 -2.89
C GLN A 64 0.87 -2.32 -3.40
N PHE A 65 1.26 -1.28 -2.66
CA PHE A 65 0.91 0.11 -2.94
C PHE A 65 2.14 1.03 -2.98
N LEU A 66 1.99 2.21 -3.58
CA LEU A 66 2.90 3.34 -3.46
C LEU A 66 2.33 4.37 -2.49
N THR A 67 3.19 4.97 -1.67
CA THR A 67 2.86 6.17 -0.91
C THR A 67 3.34 7.39 -1.69
N LEU A 68 2.42 8.30 -2.03
CA LEU A 68 2.69 9.51 -2.79
C LEU A 68 2.70 10.72 -1.86
N ARG A 69 3.68 11.62 -2.04
CA ARG A 69 3.71 12.95 -1.41
C ARG A 69 2.96 13.93 -2.29
N ILE A 70 1.87 14.49 -1.77
CA ILE A 70 0.98 15.39 -2.50
C ILE A 70 1.11 16.79 -1.89
N PRO A 71 1.37 17.84 -2.70
CA PRO A 71 1.43 19.23 -2.20
C PRO A 71 0.18 19.63 -1.46
N SER A 72 0.32 20.42 -0.40
CA SER A 72 -0.81 20.95 0.40
C SER A 72 -0.49 22.35 0.94
N ASP A 73 -1.34 23.30 0.64
CA ASP A 73 -1.22 24.69 1.15
C ASP A 73 -1.37 24.78 2.68
N ARG A 74 -1.96 23.75 3.30
CA ARG A 74 -2.25 23.73 4.74
C ARG A 74 -1.12 23.16 5.58
N THR A 75 -0.43 22.12 5.05
CA THR A 75 0.58 21.33 5.78
C THR A 75 1.89 21.20 5.01
N GLY A 76 2.05 21.91 3.87
CA GLY A 76 3.16 21.72 2.96
C GLY A 76 2.97 20.47 2.08
N SER A 77 2.65 19.33 2.67
CA SER A 77 2.32 18.10 1.94
C SER A 77 1.39 17.20 2.75
N VAL A 78 0.79 16.23 2.06
CA VAL A 78 0.08 15.10 2.65
C VAL A 78 0.55 13.80 1.99
N ALA A 79 0.67 12.74 2.78
CA ALA A 79 0.99 11.41 2.29
C ALA A 79 -0.29 10.59 2.04
N ARG A 80 -0.36 9.90 0.90
CA ARG A 80 -1.50 9.01 0.56
C ARG A 80 -1.01 7.74 -0.12
N CYS A 81 -1.57 6.61 0.33
CA CYS A 81 -1.28 5.30 -0.23
C CYS A 81 -2.25 4.99 -1.37
N TYR A 82 -1.72 4.49 -2.49
CA TYR A 82 -2.51 4.02 -3.63
C TYR A 82 -1.97 2.67 -4.10
N SER A 83 -2.84 1.65 -4.09
CA SER A 83 -2.46 0.32 -4.54
C SER A 83 -2.01 0.35 -6.00
N LEU A 84 -0.94 -0.37 -6.30
CA LEU A 84 -0.51 -0.62 -7.66
C LEU A 84 -1.57 -1.48 -8.36
N CYS A 85 -2.00 -1.03 -9.54
CA CYS A 85 -2.93 -1.75 -10.40
C CYS A 85 -2.23 -2.39 -11.60
N SER A 86 -0.94 -2.08 -11.80
CA SER A 86 -0.05 -2.78 -12.71
C SER A 86 0.38 -4.12 -12.12
N SER A 87 0.71 -5.07 -12.99
CA SER A 87 1.33 -6.34 -12.64
C SER A 87 2.85 -6.25 -12.88
N PRO A 88 3.70 -6.70 -11.94
CA PRO A 88 5.14 -6.70 -12.16
C PRO A 88 5.61 -7.69 -13.24
N PHE A 89 4.70 -8.51 -13.77
CA PHE A 89 4.99 -9.56 -14.76
C PHE A 89 4.52 -9.19 -16.17
N THR A 90 3.51 -8.35 -16.31
CA THR A 90 2.88 -8.08 -17.60
C THR A 90 2.83 -6.61 -17.99
N ASP A 91 3.07 -5.70 -17.06
CA ASP A 91 3.05 -4.26 -17.32
C ASP A 91 4.48 -3.69 -17.24
N ASP A 92 4.81 -2.76 -18.14
CA ASP A 92 6.17 -2.20 -18.26
C ASP A 92 6.43 -1.06 -17.24
N ALA A 93 5.37 -0.55 -16.59
CA ALA A 93 5.45 0.62 -15.71
C ALA A 93 4.59 0.46 -14.46
N LEU A 94 5.06 1.03 -13.35
CA LEU A 94 4.25 1.16 -12.15
C LEU A 94 3.06 2.06 -12.44
N THR A 95 1.86 1.59 -12.09
CA THR A 95 0.63 2.35 -12.28
C THR A 95 -0.23 2.28 -11.04
N VAL A 96 -0.69 3.44 -10.58
CA VAL A 96 -1.71 3.53 -9.53
C VAL A 96 -2.97 4.16 -10.10
N THR A 97 -4.14 3.84 -9.55
CA THR A 97 -5.38 4.50 -9.94
C THR A 97 -6.00 5.21 -8.76
N VAL A 98 -6.18 6.51 -8.93
CA VAL A 98 -6.73 7.42 -7.95
C VAL A 98 -8.19 7.67 -8.27
N LYS A 99 -9.08 7.40 -7.31
CA LYS A 99 -10.49 7.77 -7.38
C LYS A 99 -10.76 8.94 -6.45
N ARG A 100 -11.51 9.93 -6.92
CA ARG A 100 -11.98 11.05 -6.10
C ARG A 100 -12.76 10.55 -4.89
N THR A 101 -12.40 11.04 -3.73
CA THR A 101 -13.13 10.79 -2.48
C THR A 101 -13.88 12.07 -2.10
N VAL A 102 -15.11 11.93 -1.65
CA VAL A 102 -15.86 13.08 -1.12
C VAL A 102 -15.07 13.70 0.03
N ASP A 103 -14.84 15.01 -0.04
CA ASP A 103 -14.04 15.79 0.92
C ASP A 103 -12.57 15.34 1.06
N GLY A 104 -12.09 14.45 0.20
CA GLY A 104 -10.71 13.97 0.19
C GLY A 104 -9.77 14.95 -0.51
N TYR A 105 -8.82 15.57 0.19
CA TYR A 105 -7.88 16.51 -0.40
C TYR A 105 -6.98 15.86 -1.47
N GLY A 106 -6.20 14.84 -1.11
CA GLY A 106 -5.16 14.29 -1.98
C GLY A 106 -5.70 13.64 -3.26
N SER A 107 -6.79 12.87 -3.18
CA SER A 107 -7.40 12.25 -4.36
C SER A 107 -7.99 13.26 -5.34
N ASN A 108 -8.61 14.34 -4.83
CA ASN A 108 -9.14 15.41 -5.67
C ASN A 108 -7.99 16.20 -6.31
N TRP A 109 -6.97 16.55 -5.52
CA TRP A 109 -5.80 17.26 -6.03
C TRP A 109 -5.12 16.49 -7.18
N LEU A 110 -4.84 15.20 -7.00
CA LEU A 110 -4.24 14.38 -8.05
C LEU A 110 -5.12 14.29 -9.31
N CYS A 111 -6.42 14.08 -9.15
CA CYS A 111 -7.33 14.03 -10.30
C CYS A 111 -7.45 15.37 -11.06
N ASP A 112 -7.19 16.49 -10.40
CA ASP A 112 -7.27 17.84 -11.00
C ASP A 112 -5.93 18.27 -11.61
N HIS A 113 -4.79 17.91 -11.02
CA HIS A 113 -3.49 18.49 -11.34
C HIS A 113 -2.47 17.52 -11.94
N ALA A 114 -2.64 16.19 -11.73
CA ALA A 114 -1.69 15.22 -12.27
C ALA A 114 -1.65 15.28 -13.80
N LYS A 115 -0.45 15.34 -14.36
CA LYS A 115 -0.20 15.40 -15.81
C LYS A 115 1.14 14.76 -16.15
N ALA A 116 1.28 14.32 -17.38
CA ALA A 116 2.55 13.83 -17.91
C ALA A 116 3.67 14.87 -17.74
N GLY A 117 4.84 14.43 -17.36
CA GLY A 117 6.01 15.25 -17.05
C GLY A 117 6.09 15.73 -15.60
N MET A 118 5.02 15.57 -14.79
CA MET A 118 5.02 15.95 -13.38
C MET A 118 5.90 14.98 -12.56
N ARG A 119 6.74 15.52 -11.69
CA ARG A 119 7.54 14.76 -10.73
C ARG A 119 6.81 14.61 -9.41
N VAL A 120 6.91 13.42 -8.81
CA VAL A 120 6.22 13.07 -7.56
C VAL A 120 7.20 12.31 -6.66
N HIS A 121 7.33 12.75 -5.42
CA HIS A 121 8.05 12.00 -4.41
C HIS A 121 7.19 10.82 -3.94
N VAL A 122 7.81 9.65 -3.88
CA VAL A 122 7.15 8.41 -3.46
C VAL A 122 8.04 7.64 -2.49
N LEU A 123 7.42 6.76 -1.69
CA LEU A 123 8.15 5.70 -1.00
C LEU A 123 8.14 4.44 -1.87
N ALA A 124 9.14 3.57 -1.67
CA ALA A 124 9.22 2.29 -2.36
C ALA A 124 7.91 1.49 -2.18
N PRO A 125 7.56 0.63 -3.16
CA PRO A 125 6.39 -0.23 -3.05
C PRO A 125 6.39 -1.03 -1.75
N SER A 126 5.24 -1.13 -1.10
CA SER A 126 5.10 -1.80 0.20
C SER A 126 3.68 -2.28 0.44
N GLY A 127 3.47 -3.06 1.51
CA GLY A 127 2.18 -3.62 1.90
C GLY A 127 2.19 -5.14 1.95
N THR A 128 1.31 -5.69 2.78
CA THR A 128 1.20 -7.13 3.08
C THR A 128 0.01 -7.81 2.38
N PHE A 129 -0.80 -7.05 1.64
CA PHE A 129 -1.96 -7.58 0.89
C PHE A 129 -1.52 -8.29 -0.39
N VAL A 130 -0.68 -9.31 -0.24
CA VAL A 130 0.02 -10.01 -1.31
C VAL A 130 -0.32 -11.50 -1.29
N PRO A 131 -0.66 -12.13 -2.42
CA PRO A 131 -0.82 -13.58 -2.48
C PRO A 131 0.48 -14.32 -2.14
N LYS A 132 0.40 -15.34 -1.29
CA LYS A 132 1.55 -16.22 -0.99
C LYS A 132 1.98 -17.06 -2.20
N SER A 133 1.04 -17.37 -3.10
CA SER A 133 1.28 -18.06 -4.37
C SER A 133 0.35 -17.50 -5.43
N LEU A 134 0.85 -17.35 -6.66
CA LEU A 134 0.02 -17.00 -7.82
C LEU A 134 -0.57 -18.25 -8.50
N ASP A 135 -0.07 -19.43 -8.17
CA ASP A 135 -0.54 -20.71 -8.71
C ASP A 135 -1.61 -21.34 -7.79
N THR A 136 -2.69 -20.58 -7.58
CA THR A 136 -3.87 -20.99 -6.80
C THR A 136 -5.14 -20.39 -7.38
N ASP A 137 -6.29 -20.82 -6.90
CA ASP A 137 -7.59 -20.28 -7.28
C ASP A 137 -7.95 -19.08 -6.40
N PHE A 138 -8.44 -17.99 -7.01
CA PHE A 138 -8.78 -16.75 -6.32
C PHE A 138 -10.26 -16.41 -6.36
N LEU A 139 -10.78 -15.92 -5.25
CA LEU A 139 -12.03 -15.16 -5.16
C LEU A 139 -11.70 -13.72 -4.76
N LEU A 140 -11.86 -12.79 -5.68
CA LEU A 140 -11.58 -11.37 -5.48
C LEU A 140 -12.91 -10.63 -5.29
N LEU A 141 -13.06 -9.95 -4.15
CA LEU A 141 -14.25 -9.15 -3.81
C LEU A 141 -13.85 -7.68 -3.78
N GLY A 142 -14.15 -6.95 -4.84
CA GLY A 142 -13.79 -5.54 -5.00
C GLY A 142 -14.99 -4.61 -5.04
N ALA A 143 -14.87 -3.40 -4.48
CA ALA A 143 -15.87 -2.35 -4.67
C ALA A 143 -15.24 -1.00 -4.94
N GLY A 144 -15.71 -0.31 -5.98
CA GLY A 144 -15.19 1.00 -6.40
C GLY A 144 -13.69 0.99 -6.62
N SER A 145 -12.93 1.83 -5.89
CA SER A 145 -11.46 1.87 -5.98
C SER A 145 -10.76 0.65 -5.40
N GLY A 146 -11.45 -0.20 -4.63
CA GLY A 146 -10.90 -1.48 -4.16
C GLY A 146 -10.55 -2.47 -5.29
N ILE A 147 -10.89 -2.14 -6.54
CA ILE A 147 -10.46 -2.88 -7.72
C ILE A 147 -8.95 -2.77 -7.98
N THR A 148 -8.26 -1.74 -7.45
CA THR A 148 -6.87 -1.46 -7.81
C THR A 148 -5.91 -2.59 -7.42
N PRO A 149 -5.86 -3.09 -6.18
CA PRO A 149 -5.05 -4.24 -5.85
C PRO A 149 -5.55 -5.53 -6.53
N MET A 150 -6.87 -5.67 -6.71
CA MET A 150 -7.46 -6.83 -7.39
C MET A 150 -7.01 -6.94 -8.84
N MET A 151 -6.83 -5.81 -9.54
CA MET A 151 -6.36 -5.80 -10.93
C MET A 151 -4.92 -6.31 -11.03
N ALA A 152 -4.04 -5.89 -10.13
CA ALA A 152 -2.66 -6.37 -10.06
C ALA A 152 -2.60 -7.89 -9.78
N ILE A 153 -3.36 -8.35 -8.78
CA ILE A 153 -3.44 -9.78 -8.42
C ILE A 153 -4.02 -10.59 -9.59
N CYS A 154 -5.13 -10.13 -10.18
CA CYS A 154 -5.79 -10.80 -11.30
C CYS A 154 -4.86 -10.96 -12.51
N LYS A 155 -4.22 -9.88 -12.98
CA LYS A 155 -3.25 -9.93 -14.09
C LYS A 155 -2.12 -10.90 -13.80
N SER A 156 -1.54 -10.82 -12.60
CA SER A 156 -0.40 -11.62 -12.20
C SER A 156 -0.75 -13.11 -12.06
N ALA A 157 -1.88 -13.44 -11.43
CA ALA A 157 -2.35 -14.82 -11.31
C ALA A 157 -2.68 -15.45 -12.66
N LEU A 158 -3.23 -14.66 -13.60
CA LEU A 158 -3.55 -15.15 -14.93
C LEU A 158 -2.30 -15.34 -15.81
N SER A 159 -1.22 -14.57 -15.60
CA SER A 159 0.02 -14.71 -16.38
C SER A 159 0.97 -15.77 -15.80
N GLU A 160 1.14 -15.82 -14.49
CA GLU A 160 2.16 -16.64 -13.83
C GLU A 160 1.63 -17.95 -13.26
N GLY A 161 0.35 -17.99 -12.87
CA GLY A 161 -0.29 -19.17 -12.31
C GLY A 161 -1.13 -19.96 -13.31
N SER A 162 -1.71 -21.08 -12.88
CA SER A 162 -2.63 -21.94 -13.63
C SER A 162 -4.07 -21.91 -13.09
N GLY A 163 -4.28 -21.34 -11.90
CA GLY A 163 -5.55 -21.30 -11.20
C GLY A 163 -6.61 -20.41 -11.86
N GLN A 164 -7.81 -20.53 -11.36
CA GLN A 164 -8.98 -19.75 -11.78
C GLN A 164 -9.11 -18.48 -10.94
N VAL A 165 -9.58 -17.40 -11.54
CA VAL A 165 -9.87 -16.13 -10.87
C VAL A 165 -11.36 -15.80 -11.03
N THR A 166 -12.05 -15.64 -9.92
CA THR A 166 -13.41 -15.07 -9.92
C THR A 166 -13.38 -13.72 -9.25
N LEU A 167 -13.75 -12.68 -9.99
CA LEU A 167 -13.88 -11.31 -9.52
C LEU A 167 -15.35 -10.92 -9.36
N ILE A 168 -15.78 -10.65 -8.14
CA ILE A 168 -17.08 -10.03 -7.85
C ILE A 168 -16.81 -8.54 -7.61
N TYR A 169 -17.31 -7.69 -8.51
CA TYR A 169 -16.97 -6.28 -8.55
C TYR A 169 -18.20 -5.38 -8.43
N ALA A 170 -18.33 -4.71 -7.29
CA ALA A 170 -19.46 -3.83 -6.99
C ALA A 170 -19.16 -2.37 -7.32
N ASN A 171 -20.08 -1.71 -8.01
CA ASN A 171 -20.03 -0.30 -8.38
C ASN A 171 -21.40 0.35 -8.29
N ARG A 172 -21.44 1.70 -8.30
CA ARG A 172 -22.71 2.45 -8.32
C ARG A 172 -23.52 2.19 -9.60
N ASP A 173 -22.84 2.28 -10.74
CA ASP A 173 -23.40 2.12 -12.08
C ASP A 173 -22.27 1.73 -13.09
N GLU A 174 -22.63 1.53 -14.35
CA GLU A 174 -21.70 1.13 -15.41
C GLU A 174 -20.60 2.17 -15.67
N ARG A 175 -20.89 3.48 -15.50
CA ARG A 175 -19.93 4.56 -15.74
C ARG A 175 -18.88 4.66 -14.63
N SER A 176 -19.19 4.11 -13.47
CA SER A 176 -18.27 4.07 -12.32
C SER A 176 -17.37 2.84 -12.27
N VAL A 177 -17.47 1.94 -13.29
CA VAL A 177 -16.63 0.73 -13.39
C VAL A 177 -15.23 1.11 -13.86
N ILE A 178 -14.29 1.21 -12.92
CA ILE A 178 -12.87 1.40 -13.20
C ILE A 178 -12.34 0.14 -13.92
N PHE A 179 -11.47 0.31 -14.91
CA PHE A 179 -10.90 -0.77 -15.74
C PHE A 179 -11.92 -1.58 -16.53
N GLY A 180 -13.10 -1.04 -16.83
CA GLY A 180 -14.14 -1.80 -17.52
C GLY A 180 -13.70 -2.35 -18.90
N ALA A 181 -12.89 -1.62 -19.67
CA ALA A 181 -12.32 -2.10 -20.92
C ALA A 181 -11.27 -3.18 -20.70
N ALA A 182 -10.31 -2.94 -19.80
CA ALA A 182 -9.23 -3.88 -19.49
C ALA A 182 -9.76 -5.21 -18.91
N LEU A 183 -10.81 -5.18 -18.08
CA LEU A 183 -11.45 -6.40 -17.58
C LEU A 183 -12.12 -7.21 -18.70
N ARG A 184 -12.75 -6.55 -19.68
CA ARG A 184 -13.32 -7.26 -20.85
C ARG A 184 -12.23 -7.91 -21.70
N GLU A 185 -11.10 -7.21 -21.91
CA GLU A 185 -9.96 -7.74 -22.65
C GLU A 185 -9.32 -8.93 -21.95
N LEU A 186 -9.13 -8.83 -20.62
CA LEU A 186 -8.63 -9.93 -19.80
C LEU A 186 -9.56 -11.14 -19.85
N ALA A 187 -10.87 -10.96 -19.70
CA ALA A 187 -11.84 -12.04 -19.78
C ALA A 187 -11.88 -12.69 -21.17
N ALA A 188 -11.70 -11.91 -22.24
CA ALA A 188 -11.59 -12.44 -23.60
C ALA A 188 -10.26 -13.21 -23.82
N LYS A 189 -9.17 -12.79 -23.18
CA LYS A 189 -7.86 -13.45 -23.24
C LYS A 189 -7.82 -14.76 -22.44
N TYR A 190 -8.55 -14.82 -21.32
CA TYR A 190 -8.57 -15.96 -20.40
C TYR A 190 -10.00 -16.48 -20.14
N PRO A 191 -10.75 -16.91 -21.18
CA PRO A 191 -12.19 -17.19 -21.08
C PRO A 191 -12.52 -18.35 -20.14
N ASP A 192 -11.60 -19.32 -19.99
CA ASP A 192 -11.79 -20.49 -19.13
C ASP A 192 -11.26 -20.26 -17.70
N ARG A 193 -10.56 -19.14 -17.45
CA ARG A 193 -9.89 -18.90 -16.19
C ARG A 193 -10.36 -17.66 -15.45
N LEU A 194 -10.91 -16.65 -16.14
CA LEU A 194 -11.39 -15.42 -15.53
C LEU A 194 -12.92 -15.32 -15.64
N THR A 195 -13.57 -15.25 -14.49
CA THR A 195 -14.98 -14.90 -14.38
C THR A 195 -15.13 -13.55 -13.70
N VAL A 196 -15.77 -12.58 -14.36
CA VAL A 196 -16.08 -11.26 -13.79
C VAL A 196 -17.58 -11.12 -13.59
N VAL A 197 -17.99 -10.91 -12.34
CA VAL A 197 -19.39 -10.67 -11.96
C VAL A 197 -19.53 -9.23 -11.51
N HIS A 198 -20.25 -8.41 -12.27
CA HIS A 198 -20.55 -7.04 -11.90
C HIS A 198 -21.80 -6.98 -11.01
N TRP A 199 -21.71 -6.25 -9.89
CA TRP A 199 -22.83 -5.84 -9.06
C TRP A 199 -23.03 -4.35 -9.22
N LEU A 200 -24.19 -3.92 -9.74
CA LEU A 200 -24.49 -2.51 -9.98
C LEU A 200 -25.58 -2.04 -9.02
N GLU A 201 -25.24 -1.10 -8.15
CA GLU A 201 -26.15 -0.55 -7.14
C GLU A 201 -27.38 0.10 -7.80
N SER A 202 -27.20 0.75 -8.94
CA SER A 202 -28.28 1.36 -9.74
C SER A 202 -29.37 0.37 -10.17
N VAL A 203 -29.02 -0.94 -10.23
CA VAL A 203 -29.93 -2.01 -10.68
C VAL A 203 -30.36 -2.91 -9.52
N GLN A 204 -29.43 -3.24 -8.60
CA GLN A 204 -29.58 -4.30 -7.61
C GLN A 204 -29.63 -3.77 -6.17
N GLY A 205 -29.44 -2.45 -5.97
CA GLY A 205 -29.23 -1.85 -4.66
C GLY A 205 -27.87 -2.21 -4.07
N LEU A 206 -27.62 -1.83 -2.83
CA LEU A 206 -26.36 -2.17 -2.13
C LEU A 206 -26.24 -3.70 -1.94
N PRO A 207 -25.04 -4.28 -2.13
CA PRO A 207 -24.83 -5.71 -1.95
C PRO A 207 -25.01 -6.11 -0.48
N SER A 208 -25.98 -6.98 -0.21
CA SER A 208 -26.21 -7.52 1.13
C SER A 208 -25.32 -8.74 1.39
N PRO A 209 -25.04 -9.11 2.67
CA PRO A 209 -24.30 -10.33 3.01
C PRO A 209 -24.91 -11.58 2.36
N ALA A 210 -26.26 -11.71 2.36
CA ALA A 210 -26.94 -12.84 1.75
C ALA A 210 -26.79 -12.89 0.21
N ALA A 211 -26.72 -11.72 -0.46
CA ALA A 211 -26.48 -11.67 -1.89
C ALA A 211 -25.03 -12.05 -2.23
N LEU A 212 -24.07 -11.51 -1.50
CA LEU A 212 -22.64 -11.85 -1.65
C LEU A 212 -22.39 -13.32 -1.35
N ALA A 213 -23.01 -13.89 -0.30
CA ALA A 213 -22.91 -15.32 0.02
C ALA A 213 -23.37 -16.20 -1.13
N ARG A 214 -24.51 -15.87 -1.79
CA ARG A 214 -24.97 -16.64 -2.97
C ARG A 214 -23.98 -16.61 -4.14
N LEU A 215 -23.31 -15.47 -4.34
CA LEU A 215 -22.31 -15.32 -5.40
C LEU A 215 -21.00 -16.04 -5.06
N ALA A 216 -20.57 -16.01 -3.78
CA ALA A 216 -19.34 -16.60 -3.31
C ALA A 216 -19.44 -18.13 -3.05
N ALA A 217 -20.65 -18.67 -2.84
CA ALA A 217 -20.88 -20.06 -2.45
C ALA A 217 -20.16 -21.12 -3.33
N PRO A 218 -19.99 -20.95 -4.66
CA PRO A 218 -19.25 -21.92 -5.47
C PRO A 218 -17.73 -21.88 -5.30
N TYR A 219 -17.17 -20.94 -4.50
CA TYR A 219 -15.75 -20.57 -4.46
C TYR A 219 -15.16 -20.53 -3.05
N THR A 220 -15.73 -21.32 -2.12
CA THR A 220 -15.36 -21.30 -0.69
C THR A 220 -14.00 -21.93 -0.36
N ASP A 221 -13.41 -22.62 -1.31
CA ASP A 221 -12.10 -23.28 -1.24
C ASP A 221 -10.95 -22.44 -1.78
N ARG A 222 -11.23 -21.19 -2.22
CA ARG A 222 -10.28 -20.30 -2.85
C ARG A 222 -9.63 -19.33 -1.86
N GLU A 223 -8.45 -18.83 -2.21
CA GLU A 223 -7.86 -17.66 -1.53
C GLU A 223 -8.73 -16.42 -1.82
N VAL A 224 -9.15 -15.75 -0.76
CA VAL A 224 -10.10 -14.63 -0.84
C VAL A 224 -9.43 -13.31 -0.52
N PHE A 225 -9.54 -12.35 -1.44
CA PHE A 225 -9.05 -10.99 -1.26
C PHE A 225 -10.22 -10.00 -1.31
N ILE A 226 -10.31 -9.12 -0.31
CA ILE A 226 -11.41 -8.16 -0.17
C ILE A 226 -10.85 -6.74 -0.04
N CYS A 227 -11.31 -5.82 -0.90
CA CYS A 227 -11.00 -4.39 -0.81
C CYS A 227 -12.16 -3.53 -1.29
N GLY A 228 -12.45 -2.46 -0.56
CA GLY A 228 -13.53 -1.52 -0.89
C GLY A 228 -13.98 -0.69 0.31
N PRO A 229 -15.12 0.01 0.21
CA PRO A 229 -15.69 0.74 1.34
C PRO A 229 -16.01 -0.18 2.53
N GLY A 230 -15.83 0.34 3.76
CA GLY A 230 -16.06 -0.42 5.00
C GLY A 230 -17.34 -1.26 5.01
N PRO A 231 -18.54 -0.69 4.72
CA PRO A 231 -19.80 -1.46 4.69
C PRO A 231 -19.80 -2.62 3.69
N PHE A 232 -19.09 -2.48 2.53
CA PHE A 232 -18.96 -3.58 1.58
C PHE A 232 -18.04 -4.68 2.13
N MET A 233 -16.94 -4.30 2.76
CA MET A 233 -16.00 -5.25 3.35
C MET A 233 -16.66 -6.03 4.50
N ASP A 234 -17.41 -5.36 5.37
CA ASP A 234 -18.17 -6.00 6.45
C ASP A 234 -19.19 -6.99 5.90
N ALA A 235 -19.97 -6.57 4.89
CA ALA A 235 -20.95 -7.45 4.24
C ALA A 235 -20.27 -8.67 3.57
N SER A 236 -19.09 -8.49 2.99
CA SER A 236 -18.30 -9.57 2.37
C SER A 236 -17.80 -10.57 3.43
N ARG A 237 -17.26 -10.08 4.55
CA ARG A 237 -16.84 -10.94 5.67
C ARG A 237 -18.00 -11.73 6.27
N ASP A 238 -19.13 -11.08 6.50
CA ASP A 238 -20.33 -11.75 7.01
C ASP A 238 -20.85 -12.82 6.04
N ALA A 239 -20.77 -12.55 4.74
CA ALA A 239 -21.13 -13.52 3.70
C ALA A 239 -20.21 -14.76 3.77
N LEU A 240 -18.90 -14.57 3.81
CA LEU A 240 -17.92 -15.66 3.85
C LEU A 240 -18.01 -16.46 5.16
N ARG A 241 -18.21 -15.81 6.30
CA ARG A 241 -18.46 -16.49 7.59
C ARG A 241 -19.71 -17.36 7.54
N SER A 242 -20.79 -16.88 6.91
CA SER A 242 -22.02 -17.67 6.74
C SER A 242 -21.81 -18.92 5.90
N LEU A 243 -20.78 -18.93 5.06
CA LEU A 243 -20.35 -20.06 4.23
C LEU A 243 -19.27 -20.93 4.89
N ASN A 244 -18.87 -20.60 6.13
CA ASN A 244 -17.78 -21.26 6.88
C ASN A 244 -16.42 -21.20 6.17
N VAL A 245 -16.13 -20.14 5.41
CA VAL A 245 -14.79 -19.91 4.86
C VAL A 245 -13.87 -19.57 6.02
N PRO A 246 -12.70 -20.24 6.17
CA PRO A 246 -11.75 -19.98 7.24
C PRO A 246 -11.18 -18.55 7.17
N ASP A 247 -11.05 -17.87 8.32
CA ASP A 247 -10.48 -16.52 8.36
C ASP A 247 -9.05 -16.48 7.79
N ALA A 248 -8.26 -17.55 7.91
CA ALA A 248 -6.91 -17.66 7.33
C ALA A 248 -6.85 -17.64 5.79
N GLN A 249 -7.97 -17.86 5.10
CA GLN A 249 -8.09 -17.74 3.64
C GLN A 249 -8.54 -16.33 3.21
N VAL A 250 -8.88 -15.43 4.14
CA VAL A 250 -9.52 -14.14 3.85
C VAL A 250 -8.55 -13.00 4.15
N HIS A 251 -8.13 -12.31 3.11
CA HIS A 251 -7.21 -11.17 3.19
C HIS A 251 -7.98 -9.86 2.96
N LEU A 252 -7.66 -8.85 3.75
CA LEU A 252 -8.37 -7.56 3.77
C LEU A 252 -7.39 -6.42 3.51
N GLU A 253 -7.74 -5.50 2.62
CA GLU A 253 -7.03 -4.23 2.43
C GLU A 253 -7.95 -3.06 2.76
N VAL A 254 -7.55 -2.28 3.76
CA VAL A 254 -8.29 -1.09 4.22
C VAL A 254 -7.55 0.17 3.82
N PHE A 255 -8.15 1.00 2.98
CA PHE A 255 -7.55 2.29 2.61
C PHE A 255 -7.70 3.29 3.75
N LYS A 256 -6.57 3.63 4.40
CA LYS A 256 -6.49 4.65 5.44
C LYS A 256 -5.73 5.88 4.95
N SER A 257 -6.13 7.05 5.42
CA SER A 257 -5.33 8.28 5.27
C SER A 257 -4.23 8.28 6.33
N LEU A 258 -3.04 8.75 5.95
CA LEU A 258 -1.95 8.93 6.90
C LEU A 258 -2.06 10.31 7.55
N ASP A 259 -1.80 10.39 8.84
CA ASP A 259 -1.81 11.62 9.63
C ASP A 259 -0.40 12.21 9.75
N SER A 260 0.65 11.39 9.71
CA SER A 260 2.07 11.78 9.74
C SER A 260 2.65 12.03 8.35
N ASP A 261 3.80 12.71 8.28
CA ASP A 261 4.60 12.81 7.06
C ASP A 261 5.73 11.75 7.08
N PRO A 262 5.58 10.62 6.36
CA PRO A 262 6.59 9.57 6.32
C PRO A 262 7.79 9.95 5.44
N PHE A 263 7.76 11.07 4.72
CA PHE A 263 8.84 11.55 3.83
C PHE A 263 9.89 12.37 4.57
N ALA A 264 9.56 12.89 5.76
CA ALA A 264 10.47 13.70 6.53
C ALA A 264 11.71 12.91 6.97
N ALA A 265 12.88 13.55 6.91
CA ALA A 265 14.11 12.99 7.45
C ALA A 265 13.98 12.75 8.97
N VAL A 266 14.38 11.57 9.40
CA VAL A 266 14.41 11.23 10.82
C VAL A 266 15.68 11.78 11.45
N LYS A 267 15.54 12.48 12.58
CA LYS A 267 16.65 12.87 13.44
C LYS A 267 16.30 12.52 14.87
N ILE A 268 17.09 11.63 15.46
CA ILE A 268 16.96 11.32 16.87
C ILE A 268 17.57 12.46 17.68
N THR A 269 16.75 13.14 18.46
CA THR A 269 17.26 14.06 19.49
C THR A 269 17.77 13.24 20.66
N GLU A 270 19.05 13.43 21.03
CA GLU A 270 19.60 12.82 22.25
C GLU A 270 18.73 13.19 23.44
N ALA A 271 18.44 12.20 24.28
CA ALA A 271 17.77 12.46 25.54
C ALA A 271 18.58 13.45 26.36
N PRO A 272 17.94 14.37 27.13
CA PRO A 272 18.65 15.35 27.95
C PRO A 272 19.65 14.62 28.87
N GLN A 273 20.94 14.87 28.69
CA GLN A 273 21.99 14.34 29.54
C GLN A 273 21.77 14.87 30.97
N GLY A 274 21.53 13.98 31.93
CA GLY A 274 21.47 14.33 33.34
C GLY A 274 20.11 14.25 34.04
N ALA A 275 19.10 13.65 33.44
CA ALA A 275 17.89 13.29 34.17
C ALA A 275 18.15 12.02 35.01
N ASP A 276 18.12 12.15 36.35
CA ASP A 276 18.16 11.01 37.27
C ASP A 276 17.02 10.04 36.91
N GLY A 277 17.34 8.81 36.50
CA GLY A 277 16.38 7.77 36.19
C GLY A 277 16.28 7.34 34.72
N VAL A 278 17.11 7.85 33.81
CA VAL A 278 17.13 7.35 32.40
C VAL A 278 17.80 5.98 32.37
N GLU A 279 17.04 4.95 32.01
CA GLU A 279 17.59 3.61 31.82
C GLU A 279 18.62 3.63 30.66
N PRO A 280 19.68 2.82 30.74
CA PRO A 280 20.67 2.73 29.67
C PRO A 280 20.02 2.23 28.38
N PRO A 281 20.54 2.64 27.21
CA PRO A 281 20.02 2.13 25.93
C PRO A 281 20.17 0.60 25.86
N ALA A 282 19.23 -0.04 25.22
CA ALA A 282 19.34 -1.44 24.85
C ALA A 282 20.32 -1.59 23.68
N THR A 283 20.78 -2.80 23.42
CA THR A 283 21.51 -3.15 22.20
C THR A 283 20.55 -3.88 21.26
N VAL A 284 20.46 -3.44 20.01
CA VAL A 284 19.74 -4.18 18.97
C VAL A 284 20.71 -4.66 17.89
N THR A 285 20.59 -5.95 17.54
CA THR A 285 21.23 -6.53 16.35
C THR A 285 20.17 -6.67 15.28
N VAL A 286 20.37 -6.00 14.15
CA VAL A 286 19.44 -6.01 13.01
C VAL A 286 20.12 -6.70 11.84
N GLU A 287 19.48 -7.72 11.28
CA GLU A 287 19.88 -8.35 10.03
C GLU A 287 19.02 -7.79 8.91
N LEU A 288 19.67 -7.17 7.92
CA LEU A 288 19.05 -6.48 6.80
C LEU A 288 19.90 -6.66 5.56
N ASP A 289 19.33 -7.18 4.47
CA ASP A 289 20.03 -7.45 3.20
C ASP A 289 21.29 -8.34 3.35
N GLY A 290 21.26 -9.30 4.27
CA GLY A 290 22.35 -10.23 4.57
C GLY A 290 23.48 -9.61 5.45
N GLU A 291 23.34 -8.38 5.87
CA GLU A 291 24.29 -7.70 6.76
C GLU A 291 23.75 -7.58 8.18
N LYS A 292 24.64 -7.69 9.19
CA LYS A 292 24.28 -7.53 10.60
C LYS A 292 24.81 -6.20 11.14
N HIS A 293 23.89 -5.43 11.70
CA HIS A 293 24.17 -4.14 12.32
C HIS A 293 23.90 -4.19 13.82
N GLU A 294 24.89 -3.85 14.64
CA GLU A 294 24.73 -3.73 16.08
C GLU A 294 24.67 -2.26 16.48
N LEU A 295 23.53 -1.86 17.08
CA LEU A 295 23.23 -0.46 17.40
C LEU A 295 22.82 -0.31 18.87
N ALA A 296 23.19 0.84 19.46
CA ALA A 296 22.63 1.28 20.73
C ALA A 296 21.22 1.82 20.49
N TRP A 297 20.20 1.21 21.14
CA TRP A 297 18.79 1.54 20.96
C TRP A 297 18.24 2.29 22.17
N PRO A 298 18.10 3.63 22.11
CA PRO A 298 17.48 4.39 23.19
C PRO A 298 16.02 3.92 23.42
N ARG A 299 15.64 3.67 24.67
CA ARG A 299 14.37 3.02 24.98
C ARG A 299 13.12 3.82 24.58
N HIS A 300 13.25 5.15 24.44
CA HIS A 300 12.18 6.05 24.01
C HIS A 300 12.06 6.20 22.49
N VAL A 301 12.96 5.57 21.71
CA VAL A 301 13.01 5.67 20.26
C VAL A 301 12.42 4.42 19.63
N LYS A 302 11.59 4.59 18.61
CA LYS A 302 11.06 3.47 17.81
C LYS A 302 12.18 2.84 16.99
N LEU A 303 12.13 1.52 16.80
CA LEU A 303 13.17 0.79 16.07
C LEU A 303 13.39 1.37 14.66
N LEU A 304 12.32 1.58 13.90
CA LEU A 304 12.42 2.13 12.56
C LEU A 304 13.13 3.49 12.54
N ASP A 305 12.79 4.38 13.48
CA ASP A 305 13.40 5.71 13.55
C ASP A 305 14.90 5.63 13.82
N LEU A 306 15.34 4.69 14.66
CA LEU A 306 16.76 4.40 14.88
C LEU A 306 17.44 3.94 13.58
N LEU A 307 16.84 3.01 12.85
CA LEU A 307 17.41 2.47 11.62
C LEU A 307 17.59 3.58 10.56
N LEU A 308 16.55 4.39 10.37
CA LEU A 308 16.59 5.51 9.42
C LEU A 308 17.61 6.61 9.82
N ASP A 309 17.73 6.94 11.12
CA ASP A 309 18.75 7.87 11.62
C ASP A 309 20.19 7.36 11.37
N LYS A 310 20.38 6.04 11.39
CA LYS A 310 21.68 5.40 11.08
C LYS A 310 21.90 5.18 9.58
N GLY A 311 20.97 5.60 8.74
CA GLY A 311 21.07 5.47 7.27
C GLY A 311 20.83 4.06 6.77
N LEU A 312 20.19 3.17 7.56
CA LEU A 312 19.79 1.84 7.14
C LEU A 312 18.46 1.93 6.38
N ASP A 313 18.40 1.33 5.20
CA ASP A 313 17.22 1.38 4.30
C ASP A 313 16.20 0.30 4.67
N ALA A 314 15.78 0.27 5.95
CA ALA A 314 14.76 -0.65 6.41
C ALA A 314 13.42 -0.35 5.71
N PRO A 315 12.66 -1.39 5.29
CA PRO A 315 11.40 -1.19 4.59
C PRO A 315 10.34 -0.55 5.49
N PHE A 316 9.61 0.43 4.97
CA PHE A 316 8.48 1.05 5.66
C PHE A 316 7.58 1.87 4.72
N SER A 317 6.43 2.33 5.23
CA SER A 317 5.56 3.27 4.54
C SER A 317 4.81 4.19 5.51
N CYS A 318 3.77 3.70 6.20
CA CYS A 318 2.87 4.57 6.97
C CYS A 318 3.50 5.17 8.24
N ARG A 319 4.43 4.50 8.90
CA ARG A 319 5.00 4.82 10.22
C ARG A 319 3.98 4.86 11.38
N GLU A 320 2.74 4.40 11.15
CA GLU A 320 1.59 4.51 12.05
C GLU A 320 1.03 3.16 12.50
N GLY A 321 1.69 2.04 12.19
CA GLY A 321 1.26 0.70 12.62
C GLY A 321 0.10 0.09 11.81
N HIS A 322 -0.22 0.66 10.62
CA HIS A 322 -1.42 0.31 9.86
C HIS A 322 -1.17 -0.50 8.58
N CYS A 323 0.08 -0.57 8.07
CA CYS A 323 0.34 -1.10 6.74
C CYS A 323 1.21 -2.37 6.68
N GLY A 324 1.84 -2.75 7.78
CA GLY A 324 2.73 -3.92 7.84
C GLY A 324 4.07 -3.79 7.11
N ALA A 325 4.31 -2.71 6.35
CA ALA A 325 5.50 -2.55 5.52
C ALA A 325 6.84 -2.60 6.27
N CYS A 326 6.83 -2.26 7.56
CA CYS A 326 8.00 -2.31 8.45
C CYS A 326 8.05 -3.57 9.32
N ALA A 327 7.30 -4.60 8.96
CA ALA A 327 7.31 -5.85 9.70
C ALA A 327 8.69 -6.50 9.62
N CYS A 328 9.18 -6.98 10.76
CA CYS A 328 10.39 -7.77 10.87
C CYS A 328 10.21 -8.86 11.95
N GLU A 329 11.03 -9.90 11.90
CA GLU A 329 10.93 -11.00 12.86
C GLU A 329 11.82 -10.74 14.07
N LEU A 330 11.27 -10.86 15.26
CA LEU A 330 11.96 -10.81 16.55
C LEU A 330 12.58 -12.18 16.85
N LYS A 331 13.89 -12.31 16.71
CA LYS A 331 14.64 -13.55 17.00
C LYS A 331 14.98 -13.71 18.46
N LYS A 332 15.20 -12.57 19.19
CA LYS A 332 15.59 -12.60 20.60
C LYS A 332 15.20 -11.32 21.31
N GLY A 333 14.92 -11.42 22.60
CA GLY A 333 14.52 -10.30 23.45
C GLY A 333 13.02 -10.11 23.50
N LYS A 334 12.61 -8.91 23.94
CA LYS A 334 11.20 -8.50 24.00
C LYS A 334 11.08 -7.04 23.59
N VAL A 335 9.98 -6.73 22.93
CA VAL A 335 9.59 -5.37 22.54
C VAL A 335 8.12 -5.14 22.89
N SER A 336 7.75 -3.89 23.12
CA SER A 336 6.36 -3.43 23.13
C SER A 336 6.05 -2.69 21.85
N MET A 337 4.82 -2.73 21.39
CA MET A 337 4.33 -1.96 20.24
C MET A 337 3.22 -1.02 20.70
N GLU A 338 3.27 0.25 20.28
CA GLU A 338 2.24 1.25 20.63
C GLU A 338 0.93 0.99 19.89
N ILE A 339 1.00 0.69 18.58
CA ILE A 339 -0.14 0.45 17.70
C ILE A 339 0.16 -0.78 16.85
N ASN A 340 -0.84 -1.64 16.71
CA ASN A 340 -0.82 -2.76 15.76
C ASN A 340 -2.23 -2.99 15.22
N ASP A 341 -2.49 -2.48 14.02
CA ASP A 341 -3.77 -2.65 13.32
C ASP A 341 -3.69 -3.67 12.18
N VAL A 342 -2.53 -4.34 11.99
CA VAL A 342 -2.29 -5.16 10.80
C VAL A 342 -1.77 -6.56 11.09
N LEU A 343 -0.94 -6.77 12.13
CA LEU A 343 -0.46 -8.11 12.48
C LEU A 343 -1.53 -8.87 13.25
N GLU A 344 -1.83 -10.06 12.77
CA GLU A 344 -2.78 -10.97 13.40
C GLU A 344 -2.15 -11.74 14.58
N PRO A 345 -2.95 -12.38 15.44
CA PRO A 345 -2.42 -13.18 16.55
C PRO A 345 -1.43 -14.28 16.11
N GLN A 346 -1.58 -14.81 14.90
CA GLN A 346 -0.66 -15.80 14.34
C GLN A 346 0.69 -15.17 14.00
N ASP A 347 0.70 -14.00 13.37
CA ASP A 347 1.93 -13.25 13.03
C ASP A 347 2.74 -12.91 14.27
N LEU A 348 2.04 -12.46 15.32
CA LEU A 348 2.65 -12.18 16.63
C LEU A 348 3.22 -13.45 17.28
N ALA A 349 2.55 -14.59 17.11
CA ALA A 349 3.03 -15.88 17.64
C ALA A 349 4.24 -16.41 16.86
N GLU A 350 4.37 -16.05 15.60
CA GLU A 350 5.53 -16.32 14.73
C GLU A 350 6.69 -15.34 14.99
N GLY A 351 6.47 -14.32 15.85
CA GLY A 351 7.49 -13.36 16.25
C GLY A 351 7.54 -12.08 15.41
N LEU A 352 6.57 -11.84 14.53
CA LEU A 352 6.54 -10.59 13.75
C LEU A 352 6.24 -9.39 14.65
N ILE A 353 6.94 -8.30 14.39
CA ILE A 353 6.77 -7.00 15.05
C ILE A 353 6.74 -5.88 14.00
N LEU A 354 6.15 -4.74 14.34
CA LEU A 354 6.17 -3.53 13.53
C LEU A 354 7.29 -2.60 14.01
N ALA A 355 8.39 -2.49 13.28
CA ALA A 355 9.53 -1.67 13.66
C ALA A 355 9.16 -0.19 13.90
N CYS A 356 8.18 0.34 13.17
CA CYS A 356 7.69 1.71 13.34
C CYS A 356 6.90 1.93 14.65
N GLN A 357 6.63 0.87 15.43
CA GLN A 357 5.89 0.94 16.68
C GLN A 357 6.64 0.29 17.85
N ALA A 358 7.76 -0.39 17.57
CA ALA A 358 8.49 -1.21 18.54
C ALA A 358 9.43 -0.38 19.43
N HIS A 359 9.36 -0.63 20.74
CA HIS A 359 10.29 -0.15 21.78
C HIS A 359 10.92 -1.33 22.52
N PRO A 360 12.20 -1.26 22.95
CA PRO A 360 12.86 -2.38 23.60
C PRO A 360 12.38 -2.53 25.05
N GLU A 361 12.00 -3.75 25.45
CA GLU A 361 11.70 -4.12 26.85
C GLU A 361 12.87 -4.83 27.52
N THR A 362 13.80 -5.40 26.74
CA THR A 362 15.00 -6.08 27.25
C THR A 362 16.28 -5.34 26.84
N ASP A 363 17.40 -5.59 27.52
CA ASP A 363 18.68 -4.93 27.25
C ASP A 363 19.33 -5.39 25.96
N SER A 364 18.93 -6.53 25.40
CA SER A 364 19.42 -7.07 24.14
C SER A 364 18.23 -7.58 23.30
N VAL A 365 18.18 -7.15 22.06
CA VAL A 365 17.13 -7.52 21.08
C VAL A 365 17.82 -7.92 19.78
N GLU A 366 17.30 -8.96 19.10
CA GLU A 366 17.75 -9.36 17.77
C GLU A 366 16.53 -9.43 16.85
N VAL A 367 16.61 -8.76 15.70
CA VAL A 367 15.57 -8.76 14.67
C VAL A 367 16.16 -9.03 13.29
N THR A 368 15.35 -9.61 12.39
CA THR A 368 15.74 -9.79 10.99
C THR A 368 14.62 -9.32 10.06
N TYR A 369 15.03 -8.71 8.94
CA TYR A 369 14.18 -8.42 7.77
C TYR A 369 14.38 -9.47 6.67
N ASP A 370 15.38 -10.34 6.81
CA ASP A 370 15.71 -11.38 5.85
C ASP A 370 14.92 -12.67 6.17
N GLU A 371 14.46 -13.39 5.10
CA GLU A 371 13.73 -14.66 5.20
C GLU A 371 14.64 -15.85 5.57
#